data_8260eceae6cdf1814975354889be2869
#
_entry.id   8260eceae6cdf1814975354889be2869
#
_cell.length_a   1.000
_cell.length_b   1.000
_cell.length_c   1.000
_cell.angle_alpha   90.00
_cell.angle_beta   90.00
_cell.angle_gamma   90.00
#
_symmetry.space_group_name_H-M   'P 1'
#
loop_
_entity.id
_entity.type
_entity.pdbx_description
1 polymer ?
#
loop_
_entity_poly.entity_id
_entity_poly.type
_entity_poly.pdbx_seq_one_letter_code
_entity_poly.pdbx_strand_id
1 'polypeptide(L)'
;NFAVQNADLVLAVGNRLSIRQVGYNWKTWAREAYVIDVDVDPAELKKTTIHVDMPVCGDAKDFFEKMATALEGAKSPVFEGKDWVERCQNWKKDYPVTLPKHWEEDGKYANVYAFINYLSSSLPEKNLTVVSNGSACVVGSHNYVIQKDARFIINSAIASMGYGLPAAI
;
A
#
# COMPACT_ATOMS: atom_id res chain seq x y z
N ASN A 1 -7.55 -1.94 4.27
CA ASN A 1 -8.82 -2.29 3.59
C ASN A 1 -10.02 -1.53 4.14
N PHE A 2 -10.25 -1.50 5.47
CA PHE A 2 -11.46 -0.87 6.03
C PHE A 2 -11.63 0.59 5.62
N ALA A 3 -10.57 1.39 5.65
CA ALA A 3 -10.64 2.80 5.25
C ALA A 3 -11.09 2.95 3.78
N VAL A 4 -10.45 2.24 2.86
CA VAL A 4 -10.79 2.32 1.42
C VAL A 4 -12.22 1.82 1.15
N GLN A 5 -12.65 0.75 1.84
CA GLN A 5 -13.98 0.17 1.63
C GLN A 5 -15.14 1.01 2.19
N ASN A 6 -14.83 1.98 3.05
CA ASN A 6 -15.83 2.84 3.69
C ASN A 6 -15.58 4.33 3.40
N ALA A 7 -14.66 4.65 2.51
CA ALA A 7 -14.45 6.01 2.03
C ALA A 7 -15.53 6.41 1.03
N ASP A 8 -15.89 7.67 1.01
CA ASP A 8 -16.75 8.32 0.02
C ASP A 8 -15.92 8.90 -1.15
N LEU A 9 -14.64 9.17 -0.91
CA LEU A 9 -13.67 9.63 -1.90
C LEU A 9 -12.35 8.88 -1.77
N VAL A 10 -11.83 8.39 -2.89
CA VAL A 10 -10.48 7.83 -3.00
C VAL A 10 -9.71 8.61 -4.05
N LEU A 11 -8.63 9.26 -3.63
CA LEU A 11 -7.66 9.88 -4.53
C LEU A 11 -6.41 9.01 -4.63
N ALA A 12 -6.18 8.43 -5.79
CA ALA A 12 -4.99 7.66 -6.11
C ALA A 12 -4.08 8.50 -7.01
N VAL A 13 -2.82 8.66 -6.65
CA VAL A 13 -1.85 9.45 -7.44
C VAL A 13 -0.58 8.64 -7.64
N GLY A 14 -0.31 8.26 -8.90
CA GLY A 14 0.91 7.57 -9.31
C GLY A 14 1.11 6.19 -8.69
N ASN A 15 0.05 5.49 -8.31
CA ASN A 15 0.18 4.25 -7.55
C ASN A 15 -0.25 2.97 -8.31
N ARG A 16 -0.67 3.09 -9.55
CA ARG A 16 -1.09 2.00 -10.45
C ARG A 16 -2.28 1.16 -9.97
N LEU A 17 -2.77 1.28 -8.76
CA LEU A 17 -3.83 0.45 -8.17
C LEU A 17 -3.65 -1.04 -8.52
N SER A 18 -2.48 -1.58 -8.17
CA SER A 18 -2.12 -2.96 -8.49
C SER A 18 -2.95 -3.96 -7.69
N ILE A 19 -2.96 -5.23 -8.14
CA ILE A 19 -3.68 -6.31 -7.46
C ILE A 19 -3.28 -6.49 -5.99
N ARG A 20 -2.08 -6.05 -5.60
CA ARG A 20 -1.62 -6.08 -4.21
C ARG A 20 -2.35 -5.06 -3.33
N GLN A 21 -2.82 -3.98 -3.92
CA GLN A 21 -3.59 -2.93 -3.25
C GLN A 21 -5.09 -3.21 -3.30
N VAL A 22 -5.60 -3.55 -4.48
CA VAL A 22 -7.04 -3.71 -4.72
C VAL A 22 -7.55 -5.12 -4.40
N GLY A 23 -6.66 -6.12 -4.39
CA GLY A 23 -7.02 -7.52 -4.19
C GLY A 23 -7.58 -8.20 -5.44
N TYR A 24 -7.92 -9.48 -5.30
CA TYR A 24 -8.47 -10.27 -6.41
C TYR A 24 -9.95 -9.99 -6.69
N ASN A 25 -10.66 -9.48 -5.70
CA ASN A 25 -12.07 -9.08 -5.86
C ASN A 25 -12.18 -7.58 -6.19
N TRP A 26 -11.53 -7.16 -7.25
CA TRP A 26 -11.41 -5.77 -7.66
C TRP A 26 -12.75 -5.08 -7.94
N LYS A 27 -13.79 -5.83 -8.33
CA LYS A 27 -15.14 -5.29 -8.58
C LYS A 27 -15.80 -4.68 -7.35
N THR A 28 -15.37 -5.08 -6.15
CA THR A 28 -15.90 -4.56 -4.89
C THR A 28 -14.92 -3.63 -4.18
N TRP A 29 -13.80 -3.30 -4.82
CA TRP A 29 -12.84 -2.37 -4.27
C TRP A 29 -13.39 -0.95 -4.30
N ALA A 30 -13.26 -0.20 -3.19
CA ALA A 30 -13.75 1.17 -3.04
C ALA A 30 -15.22 1.35 -3.50
N ARG A 31 -16.07 0.38 -3.16
CA ARG A 31 -17.42 0.17 -3.70
C ARG A 31 -18.37 1.37 -3.60
N GLU A 32 -18.18 2.24 -2.62
CA GLU A 32 -19.03 3.41 -2.36
C GLU A 32 -18.31 4.73 -2.67
N ALA A 33 -17.01 4.68 -2.96
CA ALA A 33 -16.21 5.87 -3.16
C ALA A 33 -16.30 6.41 -4.57
N TYR A 34 -16.28 7.72 -4.70
CA TYR A 34 -15.88 8.39 -5.94
C TYR A 34 -14.37 8.27 -6.10
N VAL A 35 -13.91 7.62 -7.17
CA VAL A 35 -12.50 7.29 -7.37
C VAL A 35 -11.87 8.26 -8.38
N ILE A 36 -10.89 9.03 -7.93
CA ILE A 36 -10.02 9.84 -8.77
C ILE A 36 -8.68 9.11 -8.90
N ASP A 37 -8.27 8.81 -10.14
CA ASP A 37 -6.99 8.15 -10.42
C ASP A 37 -6.13 9.05 -11.31
N VAL A 38 -4.96 9.40 -10.80
CA VAL A 38 -3.98 10.25 -11.47
C VAL A 38 -2.75 9.42 -11.81
N ASP A 39 -2.51 9.21 -13.08
CA ASP A 39 -1.34 8.46 -13.54
C ASP A 39 -0.75 9.10 -14.80
N VAL A 40 0.55 8.99 -14.98
CA VAL A 40 1.25 9.46 -16.18
C VAL A 40 1.02 8.53 -17.37
N ASP A 41 0.73 7.25 -17.10
CA ASP A 41 0.48 6.25 -18.13
C ASP A 41 -1.02 6.17 -18.46
N PRO A 42 -1.46 6.60 -19.67
CA PRO A 42 -2.85 6.50 -20.06
C PRO A 42 -3.37 5.07 -20.17
N ALA A 43 -2.49 4.05 -20.24
CA ALA A 43 -2.90 2.66 -20.25
C ALA A 43 -3.36 2.22 -18.87
N GLU A 44 -2.73 2.71 -17.80
CA GLU A 44 -3.14 2.46 -16.42
C GLU A 44 -4.55 2.99 -16.15
N LEU A 45 -4.87 4.17 -16.66
CA LEU A 45 -6.20 4.81 -16.52
C LEU A 45 -7.32 4.11 -17.32
N LYS A 46 -6.96 3.24 -18.25
CA LYS A 46 -7.91 2.48 -19.09
C LYS A 46 -8.15 1.06 -18.62
N LYS A 47 -7.64 0.68 -17.45
CA LYS A 47 -7.89 -0.65 -16.91
C LYS A 47 -9.38 -0.91 -16.74
N THR A 48 -9.78 -2.12 -17.12
CA THR A 48 -11.19 -2.56 -16.99
C THR A 48 -11.44 -3.30 -15.67
N THR A 49 -10.40 -3.44 -14.83
CA THR A 49 -10.46 -4.22 -13.59
C THR A 49 -11.06 -3.45 -12.42
N ILE A 50 -10.85 -2.14 -12.37
CA ILE A 50 -11.37 -1.27 -11.33
C ILE A 50 -12.24 -0.18 -11.93
N HIS A 51 -13.20 0.30 -11.15
CA HIS A 51 -13.98 1.48 -11.52
C HIS A 51 -13.19 2.75 -11.15
N VAL A 52 -13.09 3.67 -12.10
CA VAL A 52 -12.50 5.00 -11.91
C VAL A 52 -13.50 6.03 -12.43
N ASP A 53 -13.96 6.92 -11.56
CA ASP A 53 -14.93 7.96 -11.92
C ASP A 53 -14.27 9.13 -12.66
N MET A 54 -13.07 9.51 -12.21
CA MET A 54 -12.31 10.62 -12.78
C MET A 54 -10.86 10.22 -13.08
N PRO A 55 -10.56 9.74 -14.29
CA PRO A 55 -9.19 9.51 -14.72
C PRO A 55 -8.50 10.82 -15.11
N VAL A 56 -7.32 11.06 -14.56
CA VAL A 56 -6.49 12.24 -14.84
C VAL A 56 -5.12 11.79 -15.35
N CYS A 57 -4.87 12.00 -16.64
CA CYS A 57 -3.56 11.70 -17.22
C CYS A 57 -2.60 12.87 -16.99
N GLY A 58 -1.57 12.66 -16.18
CA GLY A 58 -0.62 13.70 -15.86
C GLY A 58 0.46 13.28 -14.87
N ASP A 59 1.49 14.10 -14.79
CA ASP A 59 2.55 13.93 -13.81
C ASP A 59 2.06 14.25 -12.39
N ALA A 60 2.46 13.44 -11.42
CA ALA A 60 2.03 13.59 -10.03
C ALA A 60 2.47 14.94 -9.41
N LYS A 61 3.66 15.42 -9.77
CA LYS A 61 4.16 16.72 -9.28
C LYS A 61 3.28 17.85 -9.81
N ASP A 62 3.03 17.87 -11.12
CA ASP A 62 2.16 18.87 -11.75
C ASP A 62 0.75 18.85 -11.17
N PHE A 63 0.23 17.67 -10.89
CA PHE A 63 -1.07 17.52 -10.26
C PHE A 63 -1.09 18.16 -8.87
N PHE A 64 -0.12 17.86 -8.02
CA PHE A 64 -0.05 18.42 -6.67
C PHE A 64 0.20 19.92 -6.67
N GLU A 65 1.04 20.45 -7.55
CA GLU A 65 1.29 21.89 -7.67
C GLU A 65 0.02 22.66 -8.07
N LYS A 66 -0.73 22.14 -9.05
CA LYS A 66 -2.01 22.72 -9.47
C LYS A 66 -3.08 22.64 -8.38
N MET A 67 -3.14 21.48 -7.69
CA MET A 67 -4.08 21.29 -6.60
C MET A 67 -3.79 22.24 -5.42
N ALA A 68 -2.51 22.39 -5.03
CA ALA A 68 -2.10 23.32 -3.99
C ALA A 68 -2.50 24.76 -4.35
N THR A 69 -2.18 25.21 -5.57
CA THR A 69 -2.58 26.55 -6.06
C THR A 69 -4.10 26.76 -6.03
N ALA A 70 -4.87 25.77 -6.44
CA ALA A 70 -6.33 25.85 -6.41
C ALA A 70 -6.88 25.93 -5.00
N LEU A 71 -6.27 25.20 -4.05
CA LEU A 71 -6.68 25.21 -2.63
C LEU A 71 -6.31 26.53 -1.93
N GLU A 72 -5.19 27.16 -2.28
CA GLU A 72 -4.81 28.48 -1.76
C GLU A 72 -5.81 29.58 -2.14
N GLY A 73 -6.36 29.49 -3.36
CA GLY A 73 -7.37 30.41 -3.87
C GLY A 73 -8.81 30.11 -3.39
N ALA A 74 -9.05 28.93 -2.88
CA ALA A 74 -10.34 28.50 -2.41
C ALA A 74 -10.51 28.83 -0.92
N LYS A 75 -11.70 29.30 -0.53
CA LYS A 75 -12.10 29.24 0.89
C LYS A 75 -12.28 27.77 1.24
N SER A 76 -11.21 27.11 1.64
CA SER A 76 -11.26 25.70 2.02
C SER A 76 -12.30 25.49 3.10
N PRO A 77 -13.29 24.61 2.90
CA PRO A 77 -14.13 24.18 3.99
C PRO A 77 -13.24 23.55 5.07
N VAL A 78 -13.53 23.83 6.31
CA VAL A 78 -12.84 23.16 7.42
C VAL A 78 -13.14 21.67 7.31
N PHE A 79 -12.08 20.83 7.30
CA PHE A 79 -12.26 19.39 7.31
C PHE A 79 -12.92 18.97 8.64
N GLU A 80 -14.17 18.54 8.57
CA GLU A 80 -14.95 18.11 9.73
C GLU A 80 -14.84 16.61 10.02
N GLY A 81 -13.98 15.90 9.31
CA GLY A 81 -13.82 14.44 9.39
C GLY A 81 -12.99 13.92 10.57
N LYS A 82 -13.00 14.56 11.72
CA LYS A 82 -12.27 14.10 12.92
C LYS A 82 -12.67 12.68 13.31
N ASP A 83 -13.95 12.38 13.28
CA ASP A 83 -14.48 11.05 13.63
C ASP A 83 -14.00 9.98 12.65
N TRP A 84 -13.85 10.35 11.37
CA TRP A 84 -13.29 9.46 10.36
C TRP A 84 -11.82 9.15 10.61
N VAL A 85 -11.03 10.17 10.91
CA VAL A 85 -9.60 10.01 11.24
C VAL A 85 -9.44 9.13 12.48
N GLU A 86 -10.22 9.39 13.54
CA GLU A 86 -10.20 8.59 14.76
C GLU A 86 -10.59 7.14 14.48
N ARG A 87 -11.61 6.89 13.68
CA ARG A 87 -12.03 5.55 13.27
C ARG A 87 -10.92 4.82 12.52
N CYS A 88 -10.25 5.49 11.57
CA CYS A 88 -9.13 4.92 10.84
C CYS A 88 -7.94 4.58 11.77
N GLN A 89 -7.65 5.44 12.74
CA GLN A 89 -6.61 5.20 13.74
C GLN A 89 -6.96 4.02 14.65
N ASN A 90 -8.21 3.90 15.07
CA ASN A 90 -8.69 2.76 15.85
C ASN A 90 -8.56 1.46 15.07
N TRP A 91 -8.95 1.42 13.79
CA TRP A 91 -8.74 0.23 12.96
C TRP A 91 -7.26 -0.15 12.85
N LYS A 92 -6.36 0.83 12.70
CA LYS A 92 -4.92 0.56 12.67
C LYS A 92 -4.41 -0.04 13.99
N LYS A 93 -4.97 0.39 15.11
CA LYS A 93 -4.64 -0.12 16.45
C LYS A 93 -5.22 -1.51 16.70
N ASP A 94 -6.48 -1.72 16.31
CA ASP A 94 -7.20 -2.96 16.61
C ASP A 94 -6.82 -4.12 15.68
N TYR A 95 -6.33 -3.79 14.47
CA TYR A 95 -5.93 -4.77 13.45
C TYR A 95 -4.47 -4.56 12.99
N PRO A 96 -3.49 -4.68 13.91
CA PRO A 96 -2.09 -4.63 13.52
C PRO A 96 -1.74 -5.85 12.67
N VAL A 97 -0.75 -5.71 11.77
CA VAL A 97 -0.31 -6.80 10.89
C VAL A 97 0.27 -7.96 11.70
N THR A 98 1.03 -7.65 12.76
CA THR A 98 1.56 -8.65 13.68
C THR A 98 0.79 -8.59 14.99
N LEU A 99 0.09 -9.66 15.30
CA LEU A 99 -0.69 -9.81 16.53
C LEU A 99 0.16 -10.40 17.66
N PRO A 100 -0.18 -10.16 18.95
CA PRO A 100 0.50 -10.78 20.08
C PRO A 100 0.63 -12.30 19.94
N LYS A 101 -0.42 -12.98 19.52
CA LYS A 101 -0.42 -14.43 19.30
C LYS A 101 0.58 -14.93 18.25
N HIS A 102 1.09 -14.07 17.39
CA HIS A 102 2.10 -14.44 16.39
C HIS A 102 3.50 -14.60 17.01
N TRP A 103 3.70 -14.08 18.22
CA TRP A 103 4.92 -14.20 19.01
C TRP A 103 4.91 -15.41 19.97
N GLU A 104 3.75 -16.07 20.10
CA GLU A 104 3.61 -17.25 20.92
C GLU A 104 4.27 -18.44 20.22
N GLU A 105 5.10 -19.17 20.94
CA GLU A 105 5.74 -20.37 20.42
C GLU A 105 4.79 -21.57 20.59
N ASP A 106 4.42 -22.18 19.46
CA ASP A 106 3.78 -23.49 19.45
C ASP A 106 4.78 -24.66 19.50
N GLY A 107 6.08 -24.32 19.63
CA GLY A 107 7.21 -25.25 19.76
C GLY A 107 7.65 -25.94 18.48
N LYS A 108 6.98 -25.71 17.34
CA LYS A 108 7.28 -26.41 16.10
C LYS A 108 7.71 -25.52 14.94
N TYR A 109 7.03 -24.40 14.73
CA TYR A 109 7.30 -23.49 13.62
C TYR A 109 7.22 -22.03 14.05
N ALA A 110 8.13 -21.20 13.52
CA ALA A 110 8.05 -19.76 13.71
C ALA A 110 6.91 -19.17 12.87
N ASN A 111 6.16 -18.25 13.46
CA ASN A 111 5.17 -17.48 12.70
C ASN A 111 5.86 -16.52 11.72
N VAL A 112 5.52 -16.59 10.44
CA VAL A 112 6.19 -15.82 9.38
C VAL A 112 6.02 -14.30 9.55
N TYR A 113 4.90 -13.82 10.10
CA TYR A 113 4.70 -12.39 10.37
C TYR A 113 5.61 -11.90 11.50
N ALA A 114 5.66 -12.62 12.60
CA ALA A 114 6.59 -12.33 13.71
C ALA A 114 8.05 -12.38 13.24
N PHE A 115 8.41 -13.40 12.48
CA PHE A 115 9.75 -13.55 11.92
C PHE A 115 10.17 -12.37 11.04
N ILE A 116 9.35 -11.99 10.07
CA ILE A 116 9.67 -10.88 9.14
C ILE A 116 9.76 -9.55 9.89
N ASN A 117 8.85 -9.31 10.83
CA ASN A 117 8.88 -8.11 11.66
C ASN A 117 10.17 -8.03 12.48
N TYR A 118 10.51 -9.09 13.20
CA TYR A 118 11.74 -9.16 14.01
C TYR A 118 12.99 -9.01 13.14
N LEU A 119 13.09 -9.77 12.05
CA LEU A 119 14.22 -9.72 11.14
C LEU A 119 14.44 -8.29 10.62
N SER A 120 13.41 -7.71 10.04
CA SER A 120 13.51 -6.38 9.41
C SER A 120 13.82 -5.26 10.44
N SER A 121 13.29 -5.38 11.66
CA SER A 121 13.59 -4.44 12.74
C SER A 121 14.99 -4.59 13.31
N SER A 122 15.61 -5.77 13.17
CA SER A 122 16.96 -6.09 13.68
C SER A 122 18.07 -5.85 12.66
N LEU A 123 17.72 -5.61 11.39
CA LEU A 123 18.72 -5.30 10.37
C LEU A 123 19.30 -3.90 10.58
N PRO A 124 20.58 -3.69 10.21
CA PRO A 124 21.19 -2.37 10.30
C PRO A 124 20.55 -1.40 9.28
N GLU A 125 20.75 -0.09 9.49
CA GLU A 125 20.50 0.91 8.45
C GLU A 125 21.28 0.59 7.18
N LYS A 126 20.83 1.11 6.03
CA LYS A 126 21.45 0.91 4.71
C LYS A 126 21.51 -0.56 4.25
N ASN A 127 20.58 -1.38 4.71
CA ASN A 127 20.49 -2.76 4.23
C ASN A 127 19.81 -2.83 2.87
N LEU A 128 20.09 -3.90 2.15
CA LEU A 128 19.39 -4.28 0.92
C LEU A 128 18.74 -5.64 1.14
N THR A 129 17.42 -5.67 1.10
CA THR A 129 16.66 -6.91 1.18
C THR A 129 15.99 -7.20 -0.14
N VAL A 130 16.22 -8.38 -0.69
CA VAL A 130 15.58 -8.86 -1.89
C VAL A 130 14.71 -10.05 -1.54
N VAL A 131 13.45 -9.99 -1.95
CA VAL A 131 12.51 -11.10 -1.74
C VAL A 131 12.02 -11.67 -3.07
N SER A 132 11.84 -12.98 -3.08
CA SER A 132 11.27 -13.71 -4.21
C SER A 132 9.73 -13.59 -4.19
N ASN A 133 9.04 -14.63 -4.63
CA ASN A 133 7.58 -14.70 -4.59
C ASN A 133 7.05 -15.44 -3.35
N GLY A 134 5.76 -15.77 -3.34
CA GLY A 134 5.11 -16.53 -2.27
C GLY A 134 5.00 -15.77 -0.96
N SER A 135 5.14 -16.46 0.16
CA SER A 135 4.98 -15.87 1.49
C SER A 135 5.99 -14.76 1.78
N ALA A 136 7.22 -14.87 1.30
CA ALA A 136 8.23 -13.82 1.45
C ALA A 136 7.79 -12.50 0.79
N CYS A 137 7.22 -12.58 -0.41
CA CYS A 137 6.65 -11.43 -1.11
C CYS A 137 5.45 -10.86 -0.38
N VAL A 138 4.48 -11.71 -0.01
CA VAL A 138 3.20 -11.26 0.58
C VAL A 138 3.42 -10.70 1.97
N VAL A 139 4.05 -11.46 2.85
CA VAL A 139 4.29 -11.03 4.24
C VAL A 139 5.31 -9.90 4.32
N GLY A 140 6.34 -9.94 3.46
CA GLY A 140 7.30 -8.85 3.32
C GLY A 140 6.62 -7.53 2.95
N SER A 141 5.74 -7.53 1.95
CA SER A 141 4.99 -6.33 1.55
C SER A 141 4.11 -5.77 2.67
N HIS A 142 3.62 -6.63 3.56
CA HIS A 142 2.72 -6.21 4.63
C HIS A 142 3.43 -5.78 5.91
N ASN A 143 4.58 -6.38 6.22
CA ASN A 143 5.14 -6.34 7.56
C ASN A 143 6.64 -6.03 7.65
N TYR A 144 7.31 -5.83 6.52
CA TYR A 144 8.71 -5.45 6.52
C TYR A 144 8.89 -4.00 7.00
N VAL A 145 9.73 -3.79 8.00
CA VAL A 145 10.09 -2.47 8.51
C VAL A 145 11.28 -1.94 7.71
N ILE A 146 11.05 -0.92 6.90
CA ILE A 146 12.10 -0.30 6.10
C ILE A 146 12.90 0.66 7.01
N GLN A 147 14.16 0.32 7.25
CA GLN A 147 15.09 1.15 8.02
C GLN A 147 15.57 2.35 7.17
N LYS A 148 16.23 3.31 7.83
CA LYS A 148 16.81 4.46 7.15
C LYS A 148 17.80 4.02 6.07
N ASP A 149 17.68 4.59 4.88
CA ASP A 149 18.51 4.30 3.70
C ASP A 149 18.49 2.81 3.27
N ALA A 150 17.54 2.02 3.77
CA ALA A 150 17.36 0.64 3.36
C ALA A 150 16.59 0.55 2.03
N ARG A 151 16.86 -0.52 1.28
CA ARG A 151 16.14 -0.85 0.06
C ARG A 151 15.45 -2.20 0.20
N PHE A 152 14.18 -2.25 -0.17
CA PHE A 152 13.39 -3.48 -0.24
C PHE A 152 12.99 -3.73 -1.68
N ILE A 153 13.55 -4.77 -2.29
CA ILE A 153 13.34 -5.16 -3.67
C ILE A 153 12.42 -6.38 -3.72
N ILE A 154 11.36 -6.27 -4.47
CA ILE A 154 10.30 -7.27 -4.57
C ILE A 154 9.87 -7.48 -6.01
N ASN A 155 9.67 -8.72 -6.41
CA ASN A 155 9.06 -9.08 -7.69
C ASN A 155 7.58 -9.47 -7.48
N SER A 156 6.73 -8.47 -7.26
CA SER A 156 5.32 -8.71 -6.93
C SER A 156 4.39 -8.83 -8.15
N ALA A 157 4.73 -8.23 -9.28
CA ALA A 157 3.85 -8.18 -10.45
C ALA A 157 3.87 -9.50 -11.22
N ILE A 158 5.04 -9.92 -11.69
CA ILE A 158 5.22 -11.17 -12.43
C ILE A 158 5.36 -12.36 -11.48
N ALA A 159 5.89 -12.11 -10.29
CA ALA A 159 6.09 -13.09 -9.22
C ALA A 159 6.93 -14.31 -9.66
N SER A 160 8.01 -14.08 -10.42
CA SER A 160 8.88 -15.14 -10.93
C SER A 160 9.51 -15.94 -9.79
N MET A 161 9.38 -17.26 -9.86
CA MET A 161 10.11 -18.15 -8.96
C MET A 161 11.60 -18.10 -9.29
N GLY A 162 12.47 -18.16 -8.25
CA GLY A 162 13.92 -18.06 -8.42
C GLY A 162 14.48 -16.64 -8.57
N TYR A 163 13.65 -15.60 -8.55
CA TYR A 163 14.07 -14.20 -8.71
C TYR A 163 15.03 -13.71 -7.63
N GLY A 164 14.82 -14.11 -6.37
CA GLY A 164 15.48 -13.48 -5.21
C GLY A 164 17.01 -13.55 -5.25
N LEU A 165 17.58 -14.72 -5.55
CA LEU A 165 19.02 -14.89 -5.55
C LEU A 165 19.71 -14.13 -6.70
N PRO A 166 19.30 -14.25 -7.97
CA PRO A 166 19.90 -13.48 -9.05
C PRO A 166 19.78 -11.97 -8.89
N ALA A 167 18.68 -11.50 -8.28
CA ALA A 167 18.48 -10.07 -8.07
C ALA A 167 19.26 -9.51 -6.86
N ALA A 168 19.83 -10.37 -6.01
CA ALA A 168 20.65 -9.97 -4.86
C ALA A 168 22.14 -9.86 -5.21
N ILE A 169 22.58 -10.40 -6.37
CA ILE A 169 23.95 -10.36 -6.90
C ILE A 169 24.13 -9.10 -7.73
#